data_52e376fb8478de4bbf514e34793a6cdd
#
_entry.id   52e376fb8478de4bbf514e34793a6cdd
#
_cell.length_a   1.000
_cell.length_b   1.000
_cell.length_c   1.000
_cell.angle_alpha   90.00
_cell.angle_beta   90.00
_cell.angle_gamma   90.00
#
_symmetry.space_group_name_H-M   'P 1'
#
loop_
_entity.id
_entity.type
_entity.pdbx_description
1 polymer ?
#
loop_
_entity_poly.entity_id
_entity_poly.type
_entity_poly.pdbx_seq_one_letter_code
_entity_poly.pdbx_strand_id
1 'polypeptide(L)'
;MSKVSTKKITSIGGSALIEGIMMRGPKRTTVCVRTGENEIYSEDIKMTTIPEKCKLFKLPLLRGIAGLIDSMRLSYKSLMLSADKAVEAGEVDEEEPSKFEKWLDEKFGDKLVKIIMVFASVIGVAIAVALFFFLPSFLFDLSAKVVPVFQGSGEVAVFWKSVFEGVLKIVLFLGYIVLCSQMTEMKRVFMYHGAEHKTIFCYENEEELTVENVRKQIRFHPRCGTSFMVLMLIVGIVIGLFIPVAPFGIGFLRPVFKILLLPVSCGVGYELIKICGKHDNAFTRIIAAPGLWAQRITTKEPDDKMIEVAIEAMKAVIPDDGTDILNNK
;
A
#
# COMPACT_ATOMS: atom_id res chain seq x y z
N MET A 1 16.77 3.01 -17.08
CA MET A 1 16.73 2.61 -15.66
C MET A 1 17.99 1.83 -15.36
N SER A 2 18.85 2.33 -14.48
CA SER A 2 20.06 1.62 -14.04
C SER A 2 19.69 0.28 -13.39
N LYS A 3 20.51 -0.73 -13.62
CA LYS A 3 20.38 -2.04 -12.94
C LYS A 3 20.38 -1.81 -11.43
N VAL A 4 19.28 -2.07 -10.75
CA VAL A 4 19.25 -2.19 -9.29
C VAL A 4 19.75 -3.60 -8.97
N SER A 5 21.08 -3.79 -8.96
CA SER A 5 21.68 -5.07 -8.62
C SER A 5 22.15 -5.00 -7.18
N THR A 6 21.39 -5.61 -6.27
CA THR A 6 21.79 -5.83 -4.88
C THR A 6 22.60 -7.13 -4.76
N LYS A 7 23.47 -7.26 -3.75
CA LYS A 7 24.27 -8.48 -3.51
C LYS A 7 23.44 -9.64 -2.99
N LYS A 8 22.44 -9.33 -2.12
CA LYS A 8 21.48 -10.29 -1.58
C LYS A 8 20.07 -9.76 -1.71
N ILE A 9 19.08 -10.62 -1.52
CA ILE A 9 17.66 -10.25 -1.48
C ILE A 9 17.11 -10.72 -0.13
N THR A 10 16.60 -9.78 0.68
CA THR A 10 15.98 -10.08 1.97
C THR A 10 14.46 -10.25 1.86
N SER A 11 13.86 -11.00 2.79
CA SER A 11 12.41 -11.06 3.00
C SER A 11 11.88 -9.94 3.91
N ILE A 12 12.78 -9.13 4.48
CA ILE A 12 12.40 -8.00 5.32
C ILE A 12 11.73 -6.94 4.44
N GLY A 13 10.64 -6.40 4.94
CA GLY A 13 9.91 -5.28 4.35
C GLY A 13 9.27 -4.46 5.45
N GLY A 14 8.80 -3.26 5.12
CA GLY A 14 8.25 -2.37 6.11
C GLY A 14 7.03 -1.57 5.64
N SER A 15 6.68 -0.60 6.44
CA SER A 15 5.67 0.41 6.16
C SER A 15 6.03 1.68 6.91
N ALA A 16 6.00 2.80 6.21
CA ALA A 16 6.10 4.11 6.83
C ALA A 16 4.86 4.41 7.68
N LEU A 17 5.07 5.07 8.80
CA LEU A 17 4.08 5.43 9.80
C LEU A 17 4.18 6.94 10.10
N ILE A 18 3.36 7.42 11.02
CA ILE A 18 3.46 8.78 11.56
C ILE A 18 4.71 8.82 12.47
N GLU A 19 5.67 9.68 12.11
CA GLU A 19 6.95 9.86 12.81
C GLU A 19 7.70 8.54 13.07
N GLY A 20 7.46 7.51 12.23
CA GLY A 20 8.00 6.18 12.47
C GLY A 20 8.02 5.24 11.29
N ILE A 21 8.53 4.04 11.55
CA ILE A 21 8.61 2.93 10.60
C ILE A 21 8.27 1.62 11.31
N MET A 22 7.45 0.81 10.66
CA MET A 22 7.29 -0.60 11.00
C MET A 22 8.17 -1.42 10.07
N MET A 23 9.01 -2.28 10.62
CA MET A 23 9.73 -3.30 9.87
C MET A 23 9.25 -4.70 10.25
N ARG A 24 9.09 -5.55 9.24
CA ARG A 24 8.67 -6.95 9.40
C ARG A 24 9.74 -7.86 8.85
N GLY A 25 10.38 -8.61 9.73
CA GLY A 25 11.28 -9.71 9.41
C GLY A 25 10.57 -11.07 9.45
N PRO A 26 11.32 -12.18 9.23
CA PRO A 26 10.77 -13.53 9.26
C PRO A 26 10.30 -13.96 10.66
N LYS A 27 10.91 -13.45 11.73
CA LYS A 27 10.65 -13.86 13.13
C LYS A 27 9.97 -12.76 13.95
N ARG A 28 10.19 -11.48 13.62
CA ARG A 28 9.76 -10.32 14.41
C ARG A 28 9.13 -9.26 13.52
N THR A 29 8.25 -8.47 14.11
CA THR A 29 7.73 -7.24 13.53
C THR A 29 7.86 -6.16 14.59
N THR A 30 8.62 -5.12 14.29
CA THR A 30 8.93 -4.03 15.22
C THR A 30 8.46 -2.71 14.64
N VAL A 31 7.86 -1.88 15.49
CA VAL A 31 7.53 -0.48 15.20
C VAL A 31 8.52 0.40 15.94
N CYS A 32 9.15 1.31 15.23
CA CYS A 32 10.00 2.34 15.80
C CYS A 32 9.40 3.72 15.49
N VAL A 33 9.25 4.56 16.50
CA VAL A 33 8.66 5.90 16.41
C VAL A 33 9.59 6.91 17.06
N ARG A 34 9.80 8.06 16.44
CA ARG A 34 10.52 9.18 17.03
C ARG A 34 9.66 9.78 18.15
N THR A 35 10.19 9.86 19.37
CA THR A 35 9.51 10.40 20.55
C THR A 35 10.26 11.58 21.16
N GLY A 36 11.28 12.09 20.48
CA GLY A 36 12.08 13.22 20.91
C GLY A 36 13.30 13.42 20.04
N GLU A 37 14.06 14.45 20.33
CA GLU A 37 15.22 14.83 19.49
C GLU A 37 16.22 13.68 19.30
N ASN A 38 16.49 12.91 20.36
CA ASN A 38 17.42 11.78 20.36
C ASN A 38 16.78 10.49 20.90
N GLU A 39 15.43 10.42 20.94
CA GLU A 39 14.72 9.30 21.52
C GLU A 39 13.88 8.58 20.46
N ILE A 40 14.01 7.25 20.42
CA ILE A 40 13.26 6.38 19.53
C ILE A 40 12.56 5.33 20.39
N TYR A 41 11.24 5.37 20.41
CA TYR A 41 10.42 4.30 20.98
C TYR A 41 10.40 3.09 20.07
N SER A 42 10.58 1.89 20.62
CA SER A 42 10.58 0.63 19.87
C SER A 42 9.69 -0.41 20.54
N GLU A 43 8.78 -1.01 19.78
CA GLU A 43 7.86 -2.04 20.28
C GLU A 43 7.66 -3.17 19.27
N ASP A 44 7.71 -4.43 19.76
CA ASP A 44 7.43 -5.62 18.96
C ASP A 44 5.93 -5.88 18.86
N ILE A 45 5.41 -5.94 17.65
CA ILE A 45 4.00 -6.29 17.41
C ILE A 45 3.87 -7.80 17.16
N LYS A 46 3.20 -8.48 18.09
CA LYS A 46 2.82 -9.88 17.92
C LYS A 46 1.48 -9.99 17.20
N MET A 47 1.44 -10.73 16.09
CA MET A 47 0.22 -10.99 15.34
C MET A 47 0.25 -12.40 14.77
N THR A 48 -0.81 -13.18 15.05
CA THR A 48 -1.03 -14.48 14.42
C THR A 48 -1.60 -14.27 13.02
N THR A 49 -0.96 -14.81 12.00
CA THR A 49 -1.38 -14.68 10.61
C THR A 49 -2.52 -15.62 10.24
N ILE A 50 -3.31 -15.27 9.23
CA ILE A 50 -4.42 -16.13 8.74
C ILE A 50 -3.92 -17.49 8.27
N PRO A 51 -2.79 -17.62 7.53
CA PRO A 51 -2.25 -18.92 7.12
C PRO A 51 -1.76 -19.81 8.28
N GLU A 52 -1.45 -19.22 9.45
CA GLU A 52 -1.13 -19.99 10.67
C GLU A 52 -2.40 -20.59 11.28
N LYS A 53 -3.52 -19.89 11.24
CA LYS A 53 -4.81 -20.35 11.75
C LYS A 53 -5.50 -21.35 10.82
N CYS A 54 -5.37 -21.19 9.50
CA CYS A 54 -6.03 -22.02 8.50
C CYS A 54 -5.08 -22.34 7.34
N LYS A 55 -4.66 -23.59 7.24
CA LYS A 55 -3.71 -24.07 6.21
C LYS A 55 -4.18 -23.88 4.77
N LEU A 56 -5.50 -23.78 4.52
CA LEU A 56 -6.07 -23.52 3.19
C LEU A 56 -5.52 -22.23 2.58
N PHE A 57 -5.27 -21.20 3.40
CA PHE A 57 -4.70 -19.93 2.97
C PHE A 57 -3.18 -19.96 2.67
N LYS A 58 -2.56 -21.15 2.65
CA LYS A 58 -1.20 -21.34 2.11
C LYS A 58 -1.20 -21.63 0.61
N LEU A 59 -2.36 -21.97 0.02
CA LEU A 59 -2.51 -22.24 -1.41
C LEU A 59 -2.29 -20.98 -2.25
N PRO A 60 -1.76 -21.10 -3.48
CA PRO A 60 -1.67 -20.00 -4.44
C PRO A 60 -3.02 -19.27 -4.56
N LEU A 61 -2.98 -17.98 -4.86
CA LEU A 61 -4.11 -17.05 -4.88
C LEU A 61 -4.70 -16.78 -3.49
N LEU A 62 -5.09 -17.80 -2.71
CA LEU A 62 -5.66 -17.62 -1.36
C LEU A 62 -4.65 -16.99 -0.39
N ARG A 63 -3.37 -17.33 -0.52
CA ARG A 63 -2.31 -16.70 0.29
C ARG A 63 -2.14 -15.22 0.01
N GLY A 64 -2.45 -14.77 -1.21
CA GLY A 64 -2.43 -13.34 -1.56
C GLY A 64 -3.53 -12.56 -0.84
N ILE A 65 -4.74 -13.13 -0.78
CA ILE A 65 -5.87 -12.54 -0.05
C ILE A 65 -5.57 -12.48 1.45
N ALA A 66 -5.11 -13.60 2.03
CA ALA A 66 -4.75 -13.66 3.44
C ALA A 66 -3.62 -12.68 3.78
N GLY A 67 -2.58 -12.62 2.93
CA GLY A 67 -1.46 -11.70 3.10
C GLY A 67 -1.88 -10.23 3.04
N LEU A 68 -2.83 -9.88 2.15
CA LEU A 68 -3.39 -8.52 2.10
C LEU A 68 -4.14 -8.17 3.38
N ILE A 69 -5.03 -9.05 3.85
CA ILE A 69 -5.81 -8.83 5.08
C ILE A 69 -4.87 -8.72 6.29
N ASP A 70 -3.89 -9.62 6.41
CA ASP A 70 -2.92 -9.58 7.51
C ASP A 70 -2.05 -8.32 7.45
N SER A 71 -1.64 -7.87 6.26
CA SER A 71 -0.89 -6.62 6.08
C SER A 71 -1.73 -5.40 6.45
N MET A 72 -3.01 -5.35 6.08
CA MET A 72 -3.92 -4.27 6.47
C MET A 72 -4.11 -4.21 8.00
N ARG A 73 -4.33 -5.37 8.64
CA ARG A 73 -4.46 -5.46 10.11
C ARG A 73 -3.19 -4.99 10.82
N LEU A 74 -2.04 -5.42 10.32
CA LEU A 74 -0.74 -5.04 10.87
C LEU A 74 -0.48 -3.54 10.68
N SER A 75 -0.68 -3.01 9.47
CA SER A 75 -0.49 -1.59 9.18
C SER A 75 -1.41 -0.71 10.02
N TYR A 76 -2.69 -1.09 10.18
CA TYR A 76 -3.61 -0.37 11.03
C TYR A 76 -3.15 -0.32 12.50
N LYS A 77 -2.76 -1.49 13.07
CA LYS A 77 -2.26 -1.56 14.45
C LYS A 77 -0.98 -0.74 14.63
N SER A 78 -0.06 -0.81 13.66
CA SER A 78 1.19 -0.05 13.70
C SER A 78 0.95 1.46 13.57
N LEU A 79 0.00 1.86 12.70
CA LEU A 79 -0.35 3.26 12.50
C LEU A 79 -0.96 3.88 13.77
N MET A 80 -1.90 3.16 14.42
CA MET A 80 -2.49 3.63 15.68
C MET A 80 -1.43 3.77 16.76
N LEU A 81 -0.56 2.77 16.94
CA LEU A 81 0.54 2.84 17.91
C LEU A 81 1.47 4.04 17.64
N SER A 82 1.84 4.26 16.37
CA SER A 82 2.73 5.37 16.03
C SER A 82 2.06 6.73 16.22
N ALA A 83 0.77 6.85 15.91
CA ALA A 83 0.02 8.07 16.14
C ALA A 83 -0.05 8.40 17.64
N ASP A 84 -0.43 7.41 18.46
CA ASP A 84 -0.51 7.58 19.92
C ASP A 84 0.86 8.02 20.49
N LYS A 85 1.95 7.38 20.07
CA LYS A 85 3.30 7.71 20.55
C LYS A 85 3.82 9.06 20.05
N ALA A 86 3.50 9.45 18.82
CA ALA A 86 3.89 10.75 18.27
C ALA A 86 3.16 11.90 18.99
N VAL A 87 1.88 11.69 19.34
CA VAL A 87 1.09 12.66 20.11
C VAL A 87 1.60 12.75 21.57
N GLU A 88 1.80 11.61 22.26
CA GLU A 88 2.37 11.58 23.61
C GLU A 88 3.72 12.31 23.71
N ALA A 89 4.51 12.26 22.64
CA ALA A 89 5.81 12.92 22.55
C ALA A 89 5.74 14.40 22.16
N GLY A 90 4.57 14.92 21.75
CA GLY A 90 4.41 16.30 21.26
C GLY A 90 5.04 16.53 19.87
N GLU A 91 5.38 15.46 19.13
CA GLU A 91 5.89 15.55 17.74
C GLU A 91 4.76 15.84 16.73
N VAL A 92 3.53 15.55 17.12
CA VAL A 92 2.30 15.86 16.38
C VAL A 92 1.33 16.52 17.35
N ASP A 93 0.79 17.67 16.96
CA ASP A 93 -0.22 18.35 17.76
C ASP A 93 -1.47 17.46 17.91
N GLU A 94 -1.98 17.30 19.13
CA GLU A 94 -3.34 16.80 19.30
C GLU A 94 -4.28 17.77 18.58
N GLU A 95 -4.95 17.28 17.54
CA GLU A 95 -6.06 18.05 16.99
C GLU A 95 -7.08 18.26 18.10
N GLU A 96 -7.20 19.50 18.58
CA GLU A 96 -8.28 19.81 19.53
C GLU A 96 -9.61 19.34 18.93
N PRO A 97 -10.38 18.50 19.65
CA PRO A 97 -11.63 18.01 19.14
C PRO A 97 -12.50 19.20 18.71
N SER A 98 -12.99 19.12 17.48
CA SER A 98 -13.76 20.20 16.87
C SER A 98 -14.92 20.60 17.77
N LYS A 99 -15.43 21.81 17.65
CA LYS A 99 -16.62 22.25 18.41
C LYS A 99 -17.81 21.31 18.23
N PHE A 100 -17.87 20.62 17.08
CA PHE A 100 -18.90 19.64 16.79
C PHE A 100 -18.64 18.32 17.53
N GLU A 101 -17.39 17.86 17.62
CA GLU A 101 -17.01 16.67 18.39
C GLU A 101 -17.20 16.89 19.90
N LYS A 102 -16.75 18.02 20.44
CA LYS A 102 -17.01 18.40 21.85
C LYS A 102 -18.52 18.43 22.17
N TRP A 103 -19.32 19.03 21.28
CA TRP A 103 -20.79 19.07 21.44
C TRP A 103 -21.42 17.67 21.32
N LEU A 104 -20.90 16.80 20.46
CA LEU A 104 -21.34 15.41 20.31
C LEU A 104 -21.05 14.60 21.57
N ASP A 105 -19.84 14.73 22.11
CA ASP A 105 -19.37 13.99 23.28
C ASP A 105 -20.15 14.43 24.55
N GLU A 106 -20.30 15.72 24.74
CA GLU A 106 -21.10 16.29 25.85
C GLU A 106 -22.58 15.86 25.81
N LYS A 107 -23.16 15.74 24.62
CA LYS A 107 -24.61 15.51 24.47
C LYS A 107 -24.97 14.03 24.41
N PHE A 108 -24.09 13.18 23.94
CA PHE A 108 -24.39 11.79 23.54
C PHE A 108 -23.47 10.75 24.17
N GLY A 109 -22.33 11.16 24.72
CA GLY A 109 -21.33 10.29 25.36
C GLY A 109 -20.57 9.37 24.39
N ASP A 110 -19.48 8.76 24.87
CA ASP A 110 -18.51 7.94 24.12
C ASP A 110 -19.11 6.86 23.21
N LYS A 111 -20.24 6.27 23.57
CA LYS A 111 -20.83 5.18 22.78
C LYS A 111 -21.37 5.68 21.45
N LEU A 112 -22.00 6.86 21.43
CA LEU A 112 -22.57 7.41 20.21
C LEU A 112 -21.47 7.96 19.31
N VAL A 113 -20.42 8.57 19.86
CA VAL A 113 -19.25 9.01 19.10
C VAL A 113 -18.64 7.83 18.35
N LYS A 114 -18.45 6.68 19.01
CA LYS A 114 -17.96 5.44 18.34
C LYS A 114 -18.90 4.97 17.22
N ILE A 115 -20.22 5.03 17.41
CA ILE A 115 -21.19 4.66 16.37
C ILE A 115 -21.08 5.60 15.18
N ILE A 116 -20.98 6.90 15.40
CA ILE A 116 -20.83 7.91 14.34
C ILE A 116 -19.51 7.70 13.58
N MET A 117 -18.40 7.42 14.26
CA MET A 117 -17.12 7.11 13.61
C MET A 117 -17.20 5.86 12.72
N VAL A 118 -17.86 4.79 13.19
CA VAL A 118 -18.10 3.59 12.38
C VAL A 118 -18.96 3.93 11.16
N PHE A 119 -20.03 4.71 11.35
CA PHE A 119 -20.92 5.11 10.26
C PHE A 119 -20.22 6.00 9.24
N ALA A 120 -19.41 6.96 9.67
CA ALA A 120 -18.57 7.79 8.82
C ALA A 120 -17.56 6.95 8.01
N SER A 121 -16.95 5.95 8.66
CA SER A 121 -16.04 5.00 7.99
C SER A 121 -16.75 4.18 6.92
N VAL A 122 -17.97 3.70 7.20
CA VAL A 122 -18.79 2.97 6.22
C VAL A 122 -19.15 3.86 5.02
N ILE A 123 -19.53 5.12 5.28
CA ILE A 123 -19.80 6.11 4.22
C ILE A 123 -18.53 6.37 3.40
N GLY A 124 -17.38 6.55 4.04
CA GLY A 124 -16.10 6.74 3.35
C GLY A 124 -15.76 5.58 2.42
N VAL A 125 -15.95 4.34 2.87
CA VAL A 125 -15.77 3.14 2.03
C VAL A 125 -16.78 3.12 0.88
N ALA A 126 -18.04 3.46 1.12
CA ALA A 126 -19.09 3.51 0.09
C ALA A 126 -18.74 4.57 -1.00
N ILE A 127 -18.27 5.75 -0.60
CA ILE A 127 -17.81 6.80 -1.52
C ILE A 127 -16.60 6.31 -2.33
N ALA A 128 -15.62 5.66 -1.70
CA ALA A 128 -14.47 5.10 -2.41
C ALA A 128 -14.90 4.04 -3.44
N VAL A 129 -15.80 3.14 -3.07
CA VAL A 129 -16.37 2.14 -4.00
C VAL A 129 -17.11 2.82 -5.15
N ALA A 130 -17.93 3.82 -4.88
CA ALA A 130 -18.63 4.59 -5.90
C ALA A 130 -17.65 5.26 -6.86
N LEU A 131 -16.61 5.92 -6.34
CA LEU A 131 -15.61 6.64 -7.11
C LEU A 131 -14.75 5.70 -7.99
N PHE A 132 -14.31 4.56 -7.45
CA PHE A 132 -13.38 3.68 -8.17
C PHE A 132 -14.05 2.59 -9.00
N PHE A 133 -15.28 2.21 -8.71
CA PHE A 133 -15.97 1.14 -9.45
C PHE A 133 -17.14 1.63 -10.28
N PHE A 134 -18.00 2.48 -9.73
CA PHE A 134 -19.20 2.91 -10.42
C PHE A 134 -18.98 4.13 -11.31
N LEU A 135 -18.26 5.15 -10.86
CA LEU A 135 -18.01 6.35 -11.65
C LEU A 135 -17.31 6.06 -12.98
N PRO A 136 -16.23 5.23 -13.07
CA PRO A 136 -15.60 4.92 -14.36
C PRO A 136 -16.55 4.22 -15.33
N SER A 137 -17.40 3.31 -14.84
CA SER A 137 -18.38 2.63 -15.68
C SER A 137 -19.45 3.58 -16.18
N PHE A 138 -19.97 4.44 -15.31
CA PHE A 138 -20.95 5.46 -15.64
C PHE A 138 -20.40 6.47 -16.68
N LEU A 139 -19.19 6.96 -16.49
CA LEU A 139 -18.56 7.90 -17.43
C LEU A 139 -18.28 7.24 -18.79
N PHE A 140 -17.94 5.95 -18.83
CA PHE A 140 -17.86 5.24 -20.09
C PHE A 140 -19.21 5.19 -20.79
N ASP A 141 -20.27 4.80 -20.09
CA ASP A 141 -21.62 4.68 -20.68
C ASP A 141 -22.15 6.04 -21.16
N LEU A 142 -21.76 7.12 -20.49
CA LEU A 142 -22.06 8.48 -20.93
C LEU A 142 -21.25 8.85 -22.20
N SER A 143 -19.94 8.57 -22.22
CA SER A 143 -19.08 8.88 -23.35
C SER A 143 -19.39 8.04 -24.59
N ALA A 144 -19.86 6.81 -24.40
CA ALA A 144 -20.29 5.94 -25.50
C ALA A 144 -21.50 6.49 -26.29
N LYS A 145 -22.26 7.45 -25.73
CA LYS A 145 -23.34 8.12 -26.48
C LYS A 145 -22.83 9.10 -27.54
N VAL A 146 -21.58 9.59 -27.39
CA VAL A 146 -21.00 10.66 -28.21
C VAL A 146 -19.80 10.17 -29.02
N VAL A 147 -19.03 9.23 -28.50
CA VAL A 147 -17.78 8.75 -29.08
C VAL A 147 -18.03 7.48 -29.90
N PRO A 148 -17.94 7.54 -31.26
CA PRO A 148 -18.29 6.39 -32.12
C PRO A 148 -17.50 5.12 -31.82
N VAL A 149 -16.21 5.22 -31.47
CA VAL A 149 -15.35 4.05 -31.17
C VAL A 149 -15.83 3.26 -29.94
N PHE A 150 -16.60 3.89 -29.04
CA PHE A 150 -17.16 3.24 -27.85
C PHE A 150 -18.53 2.60 -28.09
N GLN A 151 -19.15 2.85 -29.25
CA GLN A 151 -20.46 2.33 -29.63
C GLN A 151 -20.40 0.91 -30.23
N GLY A 152 -19.20 0.28 -30.24
CA GLY A 152 -19.02 -1.09 -30.69
C GLY A 152 -19.85 -2.10 -29.87
N SER A 153 -20.02 -3.29 -30.40
CA SER A 153 -20.69 -4.40 -29.75
C SER A 153 -19.74 -5.57 -29.49
N GLY A 154 -20.18 -6.52 -28.66
CA GLY A 154 -19.41 -7.73 -28.39
C GLY A 154 -18.04 -7.45 -27.72
N GLU A 155 -17.00 -8.13 -28.20
CA GLU A 155 -15.64 -8.06 -27.61
C GLU A 155 -15.01 -6.66 -27.74
N VAL A 156 -15.31 -5.92 -28.80
CA VAL A 156 -14.79 -4.57 -29.02
C VAL A 156 -15.31 -3.61 -27.95
N ALA A 157 -16.59 -3.69 -27.62
CA ALA A 157 -17.18 -2.90 -26.54
C ALA A 157 -16.58 -3.25 -25.18
N VAL A 158 -16.37 -4.54 -24.90
CA VAL A 158 -15.75 -5.02 -23.65
C VAL A 158 -14.32 -4.49 -23.55
N PHE A 159 -13.55 -4.54 -24.64
CA PHE A 159 -12.19 -4.04 -24.68
C PHE A 159 -12.12 -2.54 -24.32
N TRP A 160 -12.84 -1.70 -25.08
CA TRP A 160 -12.80 -0.25 -24.85
C TRP A 160 -13.32 0.14 -23.47
N LYS A 161 -14.39 -0.51 -22.99
CA LYS A 161 -14.90 -0.26 -21.63
C LYS A 161 -13.89 -0.66 -20.57
N SER A 162 -13.19 -1.78 -20.72
CA SER A 162 -12.18 -2.22 -19.75
C SER A 162 -10.97 -1.28 -19.72
N VAL A 163 -10.49 -0.86 -20.89
CA VAL A 163 -9.35 0.07 -21.00
C VAL A 163 -9.72 1.44 -20.42
N PHE A 164 -10.87 1.99 -20.81
CA PHE A 164 -11.32 3.29 -20.31
C PHE A 164 -11.48 3.30 -18.78
N GLU A 165 -12.22 2.33 -18.24
CA GLU A 165 -12.41 2.20 -16.79
C GLU A 165 -11.07 2.02 -16.06
N GLY A 166 -10.16 1.25 -16.63
CA GLY A 166 -8.84 1.01 -16.05
C GLY A 166 -7.93 2.24 -16.06
N VAL A 167 -7.85 2.93 -17.20
CA VAL A 167 -7.08 4.17 -17.33
C VAL A 167 -7.63 5.23 -16.37
N LEU A 168 -8.95 5.40 -16.33
CA LEU A 168 -9.56 6.37 -15.43
C LEU A 168 -9.28 6.04 -13.94
N LYS A 169 -9.31 4.76 -13.55
CA LYS A 169 -8.90 4.35 -12.20
C LYS A 169 -7.45 4.70 -11.88
N ILE A 170 -6.55 4.47 -12.82
CA ILE A 170 -5.15 4.85 -12.65
C ILE A 170 -5.01 6.36 -12.47
N VAL A 171 -5.70 7.16 -13.30
CA VAL A 171 -5.69 8.63 -13.20
C VAL A 171 -6.25 9.09 -11.86
N LEU A 172 -7.39 8.54 -11.42
CA LEU A 172 -8.00 8.86 -10.12
C LEU A 172 -7.06 8.48 -8.97
N PHE A 173 -6.44 7.31 -9.02
CA PHE A 173 -5.50 6.84 -8.00
C PHE A 173 -4.26 7.72 -7.92
N LEU A 174 -3.62 8.02 -9.06
CA LEU A 174 -2.44 8.88 -9.09
C LEU A 174 -2.78 10.32 -8.68
N GLY A 175 -3.93 10.83 -9.13
CA GLY A 175 -4.43 12.14 -8.73
C GLY A 175 -4.64 12.24 -7.22
N TYR A 176 -5.28 11.23 -6.62
CA TYR A 176 -5.44 11.14 -5.17
C TYR A 176 -4.09 11.15 -4.43
N ILE A 177 -3.12 10.33 -4.87
CA ILE A 177 -1.79 10.29 -4.25
C ILE A 177 -1.08 11.64 -4.38
N VAL A 178 -1.19 12.31 -5.54
CA VAL A 178 -0.61 13.64 -5.74
C VAL A 178 -1.25 14.65 -4.79
N LEU A 179 -2.56 14.64 -4.62
CA LEU A 179 -3.24 15.51 -3.66
C LEU A 179 -2.79 15.24 -2.23
N CYS A 180 -2.74 13.97 -1.80
CA CYS A 180 -2.22 13.60 -0.49
C CYS A 180 -0.76 14.04 -0.29
N SER A 181 0.06 14.00 -1.34
CA SER A 181 1.48 14.39 -1.26
C SER A 181 1.71 15.89 -1.01
N GLN A 182 0.66 16.71 -1.12
CA GLN A 182 0.71 18.15 -0.80
C GLN A 182 0.50 18.41 0.71
N MET A 183 -0.10 17.49 1.43
CA MET A 183 -0.30 17.61 2.88
C MET A 183 1.03 17.42 3.61
N THR A 184 1.28 18.25 4.62
CA THR A 184 2.56 18.27 5.36
C THR A 184 2.82 16.92 6.06
N GLU A 185 1.81 16.37 6.71
CA GLU A 185 1.87 15.10 7.46
C GLU A 185 2.17 13.94 6.48
N MET A 186 1.46 13.88 5.35
CA MET A 186 1.67 12.85 4.34
C MET A 186 3.04 12.96 3.66
N LYS A 187 3.54 14.20 3.50
CA LYS A 187 4.90 14.41 2.97
C LYS A 187 5.94 13.79 3.91
N ARG A 188 5.79 13.93 5.24
CA ARG A 188 6.68 13.31 6.23
C ARG A 188 6.59 11.78 6.16
N VAL A 189 5.38 11.22 6.11
CA VAL A 189 5.19 9.76 5.90
C VAL A 189 5.91 9.28 4.64
N PHE A 190 5.85 10.03 3.53
CA PHE A 190 6.58 9.69 2.30
C PHE A 190 8.11 9.84 2.42
N MET A 191 8.61 10.66 3.33
CA MET A 191 10.04 10.72 3.66
C MET A 191 10.46 9.48 4.48
N TYR A 192 9.68 9.07 5.47
CA TYR A 192 9.89 7.81 6.20
C TYR A 192 9.84 6.59 5.25
N HIS A 193 8.96 6.59 4.26
CA HIS A 193 8.92 5.55 3.23
C HIS A 193 10.20 5.54 2.37
N GLY A 194 10.76 6.70 2.09
CA GLY A 194 12.08 6.82 1.46
C GLY A 194 13.20 6.25 2.34
N ALA A 195 13.17 6.54 3.65
CA ALA A 195 14.13 6.01 4.61
C ALA A 195 14.06 4.47 4.72
N GLU A 196 12.85 3.91 4.78
CA GLU A 196 12.62 2.45 4.76
C GLU A 196 13.32 1.81 3.56
N HIS A 197 13.03 2.26 2.35
CA HIS A 197 13.60 1.70 1.13
C HIS A 197 15.12 1.80 1.08
N LYS A 198 15.67 2.97 1.44
CA LYS A 198 17.12 3.19 1.46
C LYS A 198 17.81 2.25 2.47
N THR A 199 17.21 2.04 3.63
CA THR A 199 17.76 1.16 4.66
C THR A 199 17.74 -0.30 4.22
N ILE A 200 16.66 -0.76 3.56
CA ILE A 200 16.59 -2.11 2.99
C ILE A 200 17.68 -2.29 1.93
N PHE A 201 17.88 -1.32 1.02
CA PHE A 201 18.94 -1.41 0.02
C PHE A 201 20.35 -1.40 0.61
N CYS A 202 20.61 -0.61 1.66
CA CYS A 202 21.90 -0.63 2.38
C CYS A 202 22.20 -2.03 2.90
N TYR A 203 21.22 -2.67 3.53
CA TYR A 203 21.33 -4.04 4.02
C TYR A 203 21.50 -5.06 2.89
N GLU A 204 20.76 -4.94 1.80
CA GLU A 204 20.86 -5.83 0.63
C GLU A 204 22.18 -5.67 -0.13
N ASN A 205 22.82 -4.52 -0.05
CA ASN A 205 24.17 -4.25 -0.58
C ASN A 205 25.29 -4.67 0.37
N GLU A 206 24.94 -5.25 1.54
CA GLU A 206 25.90 -5.66 2.57
C GLU A 206 26.78 -4.50 3.05
N GLU A 207 26.21 -3.30 3.07
CA GLU A 207 26.85 -2.13 3.66
C GLU A 207 26.47 -1.99 5.12
N GLU A 208 27.34 -1.45 5.93
CA GLU A 208 27.05 -1.17 7.34
C GLU A 208 25.89 -0.19 7.45
N LEU A 209 24.92 -0.48 8.34
CA LEU A 209 23.74 0.34 8.58
C LEU A 209 24.13 1.61 9.38
N THR A 210 24.69 2.58 8.67
CA THR A 210 25.01 3.92 9.14
C THR A 210 24.20 4.94 8.37
N VAL A 211 23.93 6.10 8.96
CA VAL A 211 23.19 7.20 8.30
C VAL A 211 23.85 7.58 6.97
N GLU A 212 25.19 7.62 6.94
CA GLU A 212 25.94 7.97 5.74
C GLU A 212 25.76 6.97 4.60
N ASN A 213 25.82 5.66 4.88
CA ASN A 213 25.65 4.62 3.88
C ASN A 213 24.21 4.52 3.38
N VAL A 214 23.23 4.60 4.30
CA VAL A 214 21.81 4.61 3.96
C VAL A 214 21.45 5.82 3.10
N ARG A 215 21.99 7.00 3.40
CA ARG A 215 21.74 8.22 2.60
C ARG A 215 22.15 8.07 1.14
N LYS A 216 23.21 7.32 0.84
CA LYS A 216 23.71 7.07 -0.54
C LYS A 216 22.81 6.15 -1.35
N GLN A 217 21.93 5.35 -0.70
CA GLN A 217 21.08 4.38 -1.38
C GLN A 217 19.94 5.04 -2.14
N ILE A 218 19.36 4.29 -3.09
CA ILE A 218 18.19 4.71 -3.85
C ILE A 218 16.91 4.42 -3.07
N ARG A 219 15.84 5.22 -3.31
CA ARG A 219 14.54 5.06 -2.64
C ARG A 219 13.49 4.29 -3.43
N PHE A 220 13.80 3.81 -4.64
CA PHE A 220 12.83 3.13 -5.50
C PHE A 220 12.98 1.62 -5.39
N HIS A 221 12.09 0.97 -4.64
CA HIS A 221 12.19 -0.46 -4.32
C HIS A 221 11.15 -1.31 -5.08
N PRO A 222 11.54 -2.37 -5.82
CA PRO A 222 10.61 -3.13 -6.67
C PRO A 222 9.57 -3.95 -5.89
N ARG A 223 9.81 -4.27 -4.64
CA ARG A 223 8.94 -5.10 -3.79
C ARG A 223 8.07 -4.27 -2.81
N CYS A 224 7.84 -3.01 -3.12
CA CYS A 224 7.05 -2.11 -2.29
C CYS A 224 5.54 -2.34 -2.46
N GLY A 225 4.78 -2.10 -1.39
CA GLY A 225 3.32 -2.17 -1.37
C GLY A 225 2.63 -1.23 -2.37
N THR A 226 3.20 -0.05 -2.65
CA THR A 226 2.67 0.86 -3.67
C THR A 226 2.80 0.29 -5.07
N SER A 227 3.88 -0.44 -5.38
CA SER A 227 4.02 -1.19 -6.63
C SER A 227 2.96 -2.28 -6.76
N PHE A 228 2.60 -2.93 -5.66
CA PHE A 228 1.51 -3.90 -5.63
C PHE A 228 0.17 -3.25 -5.97
N MET A 229 -0.16 -2.08 -5.42
CA MET A 229 -1.42 -1.38 -5.72
C MET A 229 -1.54 -1.03 -7.21
N VAL A 230 -0.48 -0.49 -7.82
CA VAL A 230 -0.47 -0.18 -9.26
C VAL A 230 -0.63 -1.45 -10.10
N LEU A 231 0.05 -2.53 -9.74
CA LEU A 231 -0.09 -3.83 -10.39
C LEU A 231 -1.52 -4.36 -10.29
N MET A 232 -2.16 -4.21 -9.15
CA MET A 232 -3.57 -4.58 -8.94
C MET A 232 -4.52 -3.85 -9.88
N LEU A 233 -4.27 -2.56 -10.15
CA LEU A 233 -5.06 -1.79 -11.12
C LEU A 233 -4.91 -2.37 -12.54
N ILE A 234 -3.69 -2.72 -12.94
CA ILE A 234 -3.40 -3.35 -14.25
C ILE A 234 -4.06 -4.73 -14.36
N VAL A 235 -3.92 -5.58 -13.34
CA VAL A 235 -4.60 -6.88 -13.28
C VAL A 235 -6.12 -6.70 -13.36
N GLY A 236 -6.66 -5.68 -12.71
CA GLY A 236 -8.09 -5.34 -12.79
C GLY A 236 -8.56 -4.95 -14.19
N ILE A 237 -7.70 -4.34 -15.03
CA ILE A 237 -8.00 -4.09 -16.45
C ILE A 237 -8.10 -5.42 -17.19
N VAL A 238 -7.10 -6.31 -17.02
CA VAL A 238 -7.06 -7.62 -17.67
C VAL A 238 -8.29 -8.45 -17.28
N ILE A 239 -8.62 -8.53 -15.99
CA ILE A 239 -9.84 -9.25 -15.53
C ILE A 239 -11.10 -8.61 -16.12
N GLY A 240 -11.12 -7.29 -16.28
CA GLY A 240 -12.23 -6.57 -16.89
C GLY A 240 -12.54 -7.02 -18.32
N LEU A 241 -11.55 -7.52 -19.07
CA LEU A 241 -11.74 -8.04 -20.43
C LEU A 241 -12.62 -9.31 -20.48
N PHE A 242 -12.71 -10.02 -19.37
CA PHE A 242 -13.54 -11.24 -19.26
C PHE A 242 -14.94 -10.97 -18.71
N ILE A 243 -15.26 -9.71 -18.36
CA ILE A 243 -16.57 -9.34 -17.82
C ILE A 243 -17.39 -8.65 -18.93
N PRO A 244 -18.57 -9.16 -19.31
CA PRO A 244 -19.43 -8.53 -20.31
C PRO A 244 -19.75 -7.07 -19.97
N VAL A 245 -20.05 -6.25 -20.99
CA VAL A 245 -20.43 -4.82 -20.81
C VAL A 245 -21.66 -4.70 -19.90
N ALA A 246 -22.64 -5.56 -20.11
CA ALA A 246 -23.87 -5.65 -19.32
C ALA A 246 -24.15 -7.12 -18.95
N PRO A 247 -23.57 -7.63 -17.84
CA PRO A 247 -23.85 -8.97 -17.35
C PRO A 247 -25.38 -9.13 -17.16
N PHE A 248 -25.93 -10.21 -17.68
CA PHE A 248 -27.41 -10.47 -17.70
C PHE A 248 -28.25 -9.32 -18.29
N GLY A 249 -27.68 -8.51 -19.20
CA GLY A 249 -28.38 -7.37 -19.79
C GLY A 249 -28.42 -6.11 -18.90
N ILE A 250 -27.78 -6.11 -17.71
CA ILE A 250 -27.84 -5.02 -16.73
C ILE A 250 -26.43 -4.41 -16.58
N GLY A 251 -26.20 -3.22 -17.15
CA GLY A 251 -24.89 -2.55 -17.13
C GLY A 251 -24.37 -2.25 -15.72
N PHE A 252 -25.25 -1.93 -14.78
CA PHE A 252 -24.91 -1.69 -13.37
C PHE A 252 -24.24 -2.89 -12.67
N LEU A 253 -24.46 -4.11 -13.14
CA LEU A 253 -23.86 -5.31 -12.54
C LEU A 253 -22.37 -5.45 -12.85
N ARG A 254 -21.85 -4.80 -13.89
CA ARG A 254 -20.40 -4.89 -14.23
C ARG A 254 -19.48 -4.41 -13.10
N PRO A 255 -19.66 -3.23 -12.47
CA PRO A 255 -18.91 -2.84 -11.28
C PRO A 255 -19.04 -3.84 -10.13
N VAL A 256 -20.24 -4.40 -9.91
CA VAL A 256 -20.46 -5.41 -8.86
C VAL A 256 -19.61 -6.66 -9.11
N PHE A 257 -19.60 -7.18 -10.35
CA PHE A 257 -18.73 -8.31 -10.72
C PHE A 257 -17.25 -8.02 -10.52
N LYS A 258 -16.80 -6.79 -10.81
CA LYS A 258 -15.42 -6.38 -10.55
C LYS A 258 -15.08 -6.38 -9.06
N ILE A 259 -16.02 -5.96 -8.20
CA ILE A 259 -15.85 -6.01 -6.74
C ILE A 259 -15.77 -7.47 -6.26
N LEU A 260 -16.65 -8.34 -6.74
CA LEU A 260 -16.64 -9.77 -6.41
C LEU A 260 -15.35 -10.48 -6.87
N LEU A 261 -14.71 -9.99 -7.94
CA LEU A 261 -13.45 -10.53 -8.44
C LEU A 261 -12.20 -9.86 -7.82
N LEU A 262 -12.35 -8.87 -6.92
CA LEU A 262 -11.21 -8.29 -6.20
C LEU A 262 -10.33 -9.33 -5.50
N PRO A 263 -10.86 -10.35 -4.80
CA PRO A 263 -10.02 -11.39 -4.20
C PRO A 263 -9.15 -12.12 -5.22
N VAL A 264 -9.69 -12.40 -6.41
CA VAL A 264 -8.93 -13.03 -7.51
C VAL A 264 -7.84 -12.08 -8.01
N SER A 265 -8.17 -10.79 -8.20
CA SER A 265 -7.20 -9.78 -8.59
C SER A 265 -6.05 -9.68 -7.57
N CYS A 266 -6.38 -9.67 -6.26
CA CYS A 266 -5.39 -9.66 -5.18
C CYS A 266 -4.48 -10.90 -5.23
N GLY A 267 -5.06 -12.07 -5.41
CA GLY A 267 -4.31 -13.32 -5.54
C GLY A 267 -3.33 -13.31 -6.70
N VAL A 268 -3.80 -12.93 -7.89
CA VAL A 268 -2.97 -12.83 -9.11
C VAL A 268 -1.88 -11.77 -8.94
N GLY A 269 -2.23 -10.58 -8.46
CA GLY A 269 -1.27 -9.49 -8.21
C GLY A 269 -0.18 -9.88 -7.22
N TYR A 270 -0.54 -10.61 -6.16
CA TYR A 270 0.41 -11.12 -5.18
C TYR A 270 1.41 -12.12 -5.80
N GLU A 271 0.93 -13.06 -6.61
CA GLU A 271 1.81 -14.02 -7.29
C GLU A 271 2.76 -13.31 -8.26
N LEU A 272 2.25 -12.31 -9.01
CA LEU A 272 3.07 -11.53 -9.93
C LEU A 272 4.17 -10.75 -9.20
N ILE A 273 3.85 -10.05 -8.10
CA ILE A 273 4.87 -9.29 -7.36
C ILE A 273 5.91 -10.22 -6.73
N LYS A 274 5.49 -11.42 -6.30
CA LYS A 274 6.39 -12.44 -5.78
C LYS A 274 7.36 -12.95 -6.86
N ILE A 275 6.89 -13.10 -8.10
CA ILE A 275 7.74 -13.45 -9.25
C ILE A 275 8.72 -12.32 -9.55
N CYS A 276 8.24 -11.07 -9.57
CA CYS A 276 9.08 -9.87 -9.75
C CYS A 276 10.15 -9.73 -8.67
N GLY A 277 9.84 -10.13 -7.43
CA GLY A 277 10.79 -10.10 -6.33
C GLY A 277 11.88 -11.17 -6.41
N LYS A 278 11.62 -12.29 -7.11
CA LYS A 278 12.58 -13.41 -7.22
C LYS A 278 13.46 -13.36 -8.47
N HIS A 279 12.96 -12.76 -9.53
CA HIS A 279 13.62 -12.77 -10.84
C HIS A 279 13.86 -11.35 -11.34
N ASP A 280 15.06 -11.09 -11.83
CA ASP A 280 15.44 -9.83 -12.48
C ASP A 280 15.66 -10.08 -13.97
N ASN A 281 14.59 -10.03 -14.75
CA ASN A 281 14.61 -10.16 -16.21
C ASN A 281 13.77 -9.05 -16.88
N ALA A 282 13.80 -8.96 -18.21
CA ALA A 282 13.08 -7.92 -18.95
C ALA A 282 11.56 -7.91 -18.64
N PHE A 283 10.96 -9.09 -18.50
CA PHE A 283 9.53 -9.24 -18.21
C PHE A 283 9.17 -8.69 -16.81
N THR A 284 9.91 -9.08 -15.77
CA THR A 284 9.66 -8.59 -14.40
C THR A 284 9.92 -7.11 -14.27
N ARG A 285 10.88 -6.54 -15.01
CA ARG A 285 11.13 -5.09 -15.06
C ARG A 285 9.99 -4.32 -15.70
N ILE A 286 9.38 -4.83 -16.77
CA ILE A 286 8.22 -4.21 -17.41
C ILE A 286 7.03 -4.19 -16.42
N ILE A 287 6.77 -5.30 -15.72
CA ILE A 287 5.70 -5.41 -14.75
C ILE A 287 5.92 -4.46 -13.55
N ALA A 288 7.16 -4.34 -13.06
CA ALA A 288 7.49 -3.49 -11.93
C ALA A 288 7.55 -1.99 -12.28
N ALA A 289 7.80 -1.64 -13.56
CA ALA A 289 8.06 -0.25 -13.97
C ALA A 289 6.96 0.74 -13.59
N PRO A 290 5.64 0.47 -13.78
CA PRO A 290 4.59 1.39 -13.38
C PRO A 290 4.59 1.67 -11.87
N GLY A 291 4.83 0.62 -11.05
CA GLY A 291 4.95 0.75 -9.61
C GLY A 291 6.15 1.60 -9.18
N LEU A 292 7.32 1.36 -9.77
CA LEU A 292 8.53 2.17 -9.54
C LEU A 292 8.34 3.64 -9.96
N TRP A 293 7.54 3.89 -11.00
CA TRP A 293 7.21 5.24 -11.40
C TRP A 293 6.32 5.94 -10.37
N ALA A 294 5.30 5.26 -9.84
CA ALA A 294 4.43 5.80 -8.79
C ALA A 294 5.20 6.14 -7.50
N GLN A 295 6.28 5.41 -7.19
CA GLN A 295 7.14 5.70 -6.04
C GLN A 295 7.83 7.07 -6.11
N ARG A 296 7.93 7.70 -7.27
CA ARG A 296 8.42 9.08 -7.39
C ARG A 296 7.53 10.07 -6.63
N ILE A 297 6.25 9.73 -6.46
CA ILE A 297 5.28 10.54 -5.71
C ILE A 297 5.24 10.08 -4.25
N THR A 298 5.19 8.76 -4.02
CA THR A 298 4.97 8.14 -2.71
C THR A 298 6.23 7.95 -1.87
N THR A 299 7.41 8.28 -2.39
CA THR A 299 8.65 8.32 -1.61
C THR A 299 9.33 9.68 -1.78
N LYS A 300 9.85 10.23 -0.70
CA LYS A 300 10.63 11.48 -0.68
C LYS A 300 12.01 11.22 -0.07
N GLU A 301 12.94 12.19 -0.26
CA GLU A 301 14.26 12.11 0.41
C GLU A 301 14.07 12.31 1.92
N PRO A 302 14.50 11.35 2.74
CA PRO A 302 14.45 11.46 4.19
C PRO A 302 15.55 12.36 4.73
N ASP A 303 15.30 12.94 5.90
CA ASP A 303 16.36 13.54 6.72
C ASP A 303 17.11 12.46 7.54
N ASP A 304 18.18 12.87 8.21
CA ASP A 304 19.04 11.97 8.98
C ASP A 304 18.32 11.34 10.16
N LYS A 305 17.45 12.09 10.84
CA LYS A 305 16.65 11.61 11.98
C LYS A 305 15.68 10.50 11.56
N MET A 306 15.09 10.60 10.36
CA MET A 306 14.24 9.56 9.79
C MET A 306 15.03 8.32 9.39
N ILE A 307 16.27 8.50 8.90
CA ILE A 307 17.18 7.39 8.59
C ILE A 307 17.57 6.64 9.88
N GLU A 308 17.81 7.33 10.98
CA GLU A 308 18.10 6.71 12.29
C GLU A 308 16.96 5.78 12.73
N VAL A 309 15.71 6.24 12.64
CA VAL A 309 14.53 5.42 12.95
C VAL A 309 14.45 4.18 12.06
N ALA A 310 14.75 4.34 10.76
CA ALA A 310 14.75 3.23 9.80
C ALA A 310 15.84 2.20 10.11
N ILE A 311 17.03 2.65 10.50
CA ILE A 311 18.14 1.80 10.91
C ILE A 311 17.80 1.02 12.18
N GLU A 312 17.24 1.68 13.18
CA GLU A 312 16.82 1.03 14.43
C GLU A 312 15.75 -0.03 14.18
N ALA A 313 14.69 0.31 13.41
CA ALA A 313 13.67 -0.63 13.03
C ALA A 313 14.20 -1.83 12.23
N MET A 314 15.17 -1.60 11.33
CA MET A 314 15.82 -2.66 10.55
C MET A 314 16.63 -3.58 11.44
N LYS A 315 17.49 -3.03 12.31
CA LYS A 315 18.34 -3.80 13.25
C LYS A 315 17.49 -4.70 14.16
N ALA A 316 16.33 -4.22 14.60
CA ALA A 316 15.42 -4.97 15.47
C ALA A 316 14.85 -6.24 14.84
N VAL A 317 14.79 -6.33 13.50
CA VAL A 317 14.13 -7.45 12.79
C VAL A 317 15.08 -8.35 12.01
N ILE A 318 16.35 -7.99 11.87
CA ILE A 318 17.38 -8.84 11.24
C ILE A 318 17.57 -10.08 12.11
N PRO A 319 17.39 -11.31 11.59
CA PRO A 319 17.62 -12.52 12.36
C PRO A 319 19.11 -12.90 12.35
N ASP A 320 19.62 -13.41 13.47
CA ASP A 320 21.02 -13.84 13.59
C ASP A 320 21.37 -15.05 12.70
N ASP A 321 20.38 -15.81 12.25
CA ASP A 321 20.57 -17.06 11.49
C ASP A 321 20.40 -16.88 9.95
N GLY A 322 20.25 -15.67 9.46
CA GLY A 322 20.13 -15.37 8.04
C GLY A 322 18.88 -15.94 7.36
N THR A 323 17.85 -16.31 8.12
CA THR A 323 16.57 -16.84 7.58
C THR A 323 15.79 -15.81 6.75
N ASP A 324 16.19 -14.56 6.80
CA ASP A 324 15.62 -13.48 5.99
C ASP A 324 16.15 -13.47 4.54
N ILE A 325 17.27 -14.13 4.24
CA ILE A 325 17.90 -14.10 2.93
C ILE A 325 17.18 -15.06 1.98
N LEU A 326 16.59 -14.50 0.93
CA LEU A 326 15.87 -15.25 -0.11
C LEU A 326 16.77 -15.72 -1.25
N ASN A 327 17.80 -14.95 -1.57
CA ASN A 327 18.75 -15.25 -2.64
C ASN A 327 20.08 -14.51 -2.38
N ASN A 328 21.19 -15.23 -2.47
CA ASN A 328 22.53 -14.65 -2.64
C ASN A 328 22.80 -14.58 -4.14
N LYS A 329 23.08 -13.40 -4.67
CA LYS A 329 23.47 -13.21 -6.07
C LYS A 329 24.97 -13.30 -6.22
#